data_a57aef30a584b93c302da2c8bbecab2b
#
_entry.id   a57aef30a584b93c302da2c8bbecab2b
#
_cell.length_a   1.000
_cell.length_b   1.000
_cell.length_c   1.000
_cell.angle_alpha   90.00
_cell.angle_beta   90.00
_cell.angle_gamma   90.00
#
_symmetry.space_group_name_H-M   'P 1'
#
loop_
_entity.id
_entity.type
_entity.pdbx_description
1 polymer ?
#
loop_
_entity_poly.entity_id
_entity_poly.type
_entity_poly.pdbx_seq_one_letter_code
_entity_poly.pdbx_strand_id
1 'polypeptide(L)'
;MAKQKFYVVWNGAEDGVYTSWEACKEAVEGFSGAKYQAFKTEEEAEEAFEMGYERYKEQGARSKEQGAGSKEQENTQQSSCPSPLAPCPAINEAIAVDAACSGNPGKMEYRGVYLRTGKEIFHYGPVWGTNNIGEFLAIVHGLALLKQKGLHTMPIYSDSVNAQLWVQRKKCKTTLERNEKSEALYQLIERAENWLKNNAYQNPIIKWPTEEWGEIPADFGRKH
;
A
#
# COMPACT_ATOMS: atom_id res chain seq x y z
N MET A 1 -17.13 -23.76 -8.72
CA MET A 1 -15.72 -23.97 -8.38
C MET A 1 -15.51 -23.40 -6.98
N ALA A 2 -14.94 -24.16 -6.04
CA ALA A 2 -14.62 -23.66 -4.71
C ALA A 2 -13.56 -22.57 -4.83
N LYS A 3 -13.80 -21.39 -4.24
CA LYS A 3 -12.79 -20.32 -4.19
C LYS A 3 -11.65 -20.80 -3.29
N GLN A 4 -10.45 -20.83 -3.81
CA GLN A 4 -9.23 -21.12 -3.03
C GLN A 4 -9.11 -20.08 -1.92
N LYS A 5 -8.77 -20.52 -0.71
CA LYS A 5 -8.52 -19.66 0.45
C LYS A 5 -7.08 -19.81 0.88
N PHE A 6 -6.53 -18.75 1.40
CA PHE A 6 -5.18 -18.71 1.96
C PHE A 6 -5.28 -18.49 3.46
N TYR A 7 -4.36 -19.04 4.22
CA TYR A 7 -4.37 -18.98 5.67
C TYR A 7 -3.02 -18.49 6.17
N VAL A 8 -3.05 -17.57 7.11
CA VAL A 8 -1.84 -17.05 7.76
C VAL A 8 -1.80 -17.57 9.18
N VAL A 9 -0.67 -18.09 9.59
CA VAL A 9 -0.35 -18.45 10.96
C VAL A 9 0.76 -17.54 11.44
N TRP A 10 0.48 -16.69 12.42
CA TRP A 10 1.47 -15.81 13.06
C TRP A 10 2.05 -16.39 14.34
N ASN A 11 1.34 -17.34 14.95
CA ASN A 11 1.76 -18.04 16.15
C ASN A 11 1.21 -19.45 16.14
N GLY A 12 2.06 -20.43 15.92
CA GLY A 12 1.74 -21.83 15.78
C GLY A 12 2.99 -22.71 15.97
N ALA A 13 2.90 -23.98 15.64
CA ALA A 13 4.05 -24.85 15.59
C ALA A 13 5.03 -24.42 14.46
N GLU A 14 4.48 -23.88 13.38
CA GLU A 14 5.23 -23.31 12.27
C GLU A 14 4.47 -22.09 11.74
N ASP A 15 5.11 -20.92 11.78
CA ASP A 15 4.51 -19.65 11.31
C ASP A 15 4.67 -19.52 9.81
N GLY A 16 3.61 -19.09 9.09
CA GLY A 16 3.68 -18.97 7.64
C GLY A 16 2.34 -18.75 6.96
N VAL A 17 2.39 -18.71 5.61
CA VAL A 17 1.22 -18.63 4.74
C VAL A 17 0.95 -20.01 4.13
N TYR A 18 -0.28 -20.46 4.26
CA TYR A 18 -0.74 -21.79 3.84
C TYR A 18 -1.82 -21.69 2.79
N THR A 19 -1.75 -22.52 1.75
CA THR A 19 -2.70 -22.56 0.64
C THR A 19 -3.88 -23.54 0.90
N SER A 20 -3.84 -24.30 2.00
CA SER A 20 -4.89 -25.23 2.39
C SER A 20 -5.20 -25.13 3.89
N TRP A 21 -6.46 -25.43 4.23
CA TRP A 21 -6.88 -25.48 5.62
C TRP A 21 -6.22 -26.63 6.39
N GLU A 22 -5.98 -27.76 5.73
CA GLU A 22 -5.35 -28.92 6.34
C GLU A 22 -3.95 -28.60 6.85
N ALA A 23 -3.12 -27.96 6.02
CA ALA A 23 -1.78 -27.54 6.40
C ALA A 23 -1.78 -26.47 7.50
N CYS A 24 -2.69 -25.50 7.43
CA CYS A 24 -2.87 -24.50 8.47
C CYS A 24 -3.30 -25.15 9.80
N LYS A 25 -4.20 -26.14 9.75
CA LYS A 25 -4.67 -26.86 10.92
C LYS A 25 -3.53 -27.61 11.62
N GLU A 26 -2.69 -28.32 10.88
CA GLU A 26 -1.52 -28.99 11.43
C GLU A 26 -0.56 -28.03 12.15
N ALA A 27 -0.37 -26.83 11.60
CA ALA A 27 0.48 -25.80 12.19
C ALA A 27 -0.10 -25.16 13.47
N VAL A 28 -1.41 -25.24 13.71
CA VAL A 28 -2.06 -24.63 14.88
C VAL A 28 -2.61 -25.65 15.87
N GLU A 29 -2.77 -26.92 15.48
CA GLU A 29 -3.35 -27.96 16.33
C GLU A 29 -2.44 -28.29 17.51
N GLY A 30 -3.01 -28.22 18.71
CA GLY A 30 -2.26 -28.45 19.95
C GLY A 30 -1.41 -27.27 20.42
N PHE A 31 -1.38 -26.15 19.69
CA PHE A 31 -0.60 -24.99 20.07
C PHE A 31 -1.44 -23.98 20.86
N SER A 32 -1.12 -23.82 22.16
CA SER A 32 -1.84 -22.88 23.04
C SER A 32 -1.53 -21.43 22.64
N GLY A 33 -2.60 -20.67 22.28
CA GLY A 33 -2.46 -19.28 21.87
C GLY A 33 -2.19 -19.11 20.37
N ALA A 34 -2.50 -20.12 19.55
CA ALA A 34 -2.38 -20.03 18.09
C ALA A 34 -3.13 -18.81 17.52
N LYS A 35 -2.46 -18.07 16.64
CA LYS A 35 -2.99 -16.88 15.98
C LYS A 35 -2.98 -17.10 14.48
N TYR A 36 -4.15 -17.25 13.88
CA TYR A 36 -4.30 -17.48 12.44
C TYR A 36 -5.54 -16.80 11.87
N GLN A 37 -5.54 -16.57 10.56
CA GLN A 37 -6.63 -15.91 9.82
C GLN A 37 -6.70 -16.43 8.38
N ALA A 38 -7.93 -16.47 7.81
CA ALA A 38 -8.16 -16.86 6.42
C ALA A 38 -8.33 -15.62 5.54
N PHE A 39 -7.75 -15.66 4.33
CA PHE A 39 -7.75 -14.61 3.32
C PHE A 39 -8.32 -15.12 2.01
N LYS A 40 -8.73 -14.20 1.12
CA LYS A 40 -9.31 -14.53 -0.18
C LYS A 40 -8.26 -14.62 -1.28
N THR A 41 -7.14 -13.92 -1.10
CA THR A 41 -6.03 -13.90 -2.04
C THR A 41 -4.72 -14.21 -1.31
N GLU A 42 -3.73 -14.69 -2.06
CA GLU A 42 -2.38 -14.97 -1.55
C GLU A 42 -1.67 -13.67 -1.14
N GLU A 43 -1.86 -12.61 -1.94
CA GLU A 43 -1.30 -11.30 -1.66
C GLU A 43 -1.77 -10.75 -0.30
N GLU A 44 -3.09 -10.80 -0.02
CA GLU A 44 -3.64 -10.40 1.29
C GLU A 44 -3.06 -11.23 2.44
N ALA A 45 -2.85 -12.52 2.24
CA ALA A 45 -2.31 -13.41 3.26
C ALA A 45 -0.83 -13.12 3.52
N GLU A 46 -0.02 -12.94 2.47
CA GLU A 46 1.39 -12.58 2.61
C GLU A 46 1.57 -11.21 3.28
N GLU A 47 0.75 -10.23 2.90
CA GLU A 47 0.72 -8.91 3.51
C GLU A 47 0.43 -8.99 5.01
N ALA A 48 -0.62 -9.71 5.37
CA ALA A 48 -1.01 -9.88 6.76
C ALA A 48 0.08 -10.60 7.57
N PHE A 49 0.75 -11.59 6.98
CA PHE A 49 1.85 -12.29 7.63
C PHE A 49 3.04 -11.36 7.87
N GLU A 50 3.43 -10.57 6.86
CA GLU A 50 4.54 -9.63 6.95
C GLU A 50 4.30 -8.47 7.92
N MET A 51 3.03 -7.99 8.02
CA MET A 51 2.65 -6.97 9.00
C MET A 51 2.77 -7.47 10.45
N GLY A 52 2.62 -8.75 10.68
CA GLY A 52 2.54 -9.34 12.01
C GLY A 52 1.15 -9.18 12.65
N TYR A 53 0.82 -10.12 13.53
CA TYR A 53 -0.53 -10.25 14.13
C TYR A 53 -1.05 -9.00 14.83
N GLU A 54 -0.23 -8.32 15.63
CA GLU A 54 -0.68 -7.17 16.43
C GLU A 54 -1.11 -6.00 15.53
N ARG A 55 -0.32 -5.68 14.49
CA ARG A 55 -0.65 -4.63 13.52
C ARG A 55 -1.85 -4.99 12.66
N TYR A 56 -1.95 -6.26 12.23
CA TYR A 56 -3.10 -6.75 11.48
C TYR A 56 -4.39 -6.64 12.29
N LYS A 57 -4.35 -6.99 13.58
CA LYS A 57 -5.49 -6.91 14.48
C LYS A 57 -5.94 -5.46 14.71
N GLU A 58 -5.01 -4.53 14.85
CA GLU A 58 -5.32 -3.10 14.97
C GLU A 58 -6.04 -2.56 13.73
N GLN A 59 -5.63 -2.95 12.52
CA GLN A 59 -6.34 -2.60 11.28
C GLN A 59 -7.71 -3.26 11.18
N GLY A 60 -7.84 -4.54 11.56
CA GLY A 60 -9.10 -5.29 11.50
C GLY A 60 -10.13 -4.85 12.55
N ALA A 61 -9.72 -4.34 13.69
CA ALA A 61 -10.60 -3.77 14.72
C ALA A 61 -11.24 -2.47 14.19
N ARG A 62 -10.50 -1.65 13.48
CA ARG A 62 -10.95 -0.37 12.90
C ARG A 62 -11.93 -0.55 11.74
N SER A 63 -11.78 -1.61 10.94
CA SER A 63 -12.69 -1.93 9.82
C SER A 63 -14.05 -2.47 10.28
N LYS A 64 -14.21 -2.95 11.52
CA LYS A 64 -15.47 -3.50 12.06
C LYS A 64 -16.37 -2.45 12.72
N GLU A 65 -15.84 -1.29 13.11
CA GLU A 65 -16.64 -0.22 13.72
C GLU A 65 -17.43 0.61 12.68
N GLN A 66 -17.14 0.49 11.37
CA GLN A 66 -17.84 1.20 10.32
C GLN A 66 -19.04 0.45 9.68
N GLY A 67 -19.45 -0.65 10.26
CA GLY A 67 -20.50 -1.55 9.74
C GLY A 67 -21.82 -1.60 10.50
N ALA A 68 -22.28 -0.53 11.16
CA ALA A 68 -23.63 -0.53 11.73
C ALA A 68 -24.24 0.88 11.81
N GLY A 69 -25.28 1.13 11.00
CA GLY A 69 -26.24 2.21 11.31
C GLY A 69 -26.64 3.14 10.15
N SER A 70 -27.57 2.71 9.33
CA SER A 70 -28.89 3.31 8.96
C SER A 70 -28.98 4.70 8.35
N LYS A 71 -29.42 4.73 7.09
CA LYS A 71 -30.60 5.41 6.46
C LYS A 71 -30.87 6.91 6.64
N GLU A 72 -30.97 7.53 5.42
CA GLU A 72 -31.88 8.65 5.01
C GLU A 72 -31.54 10.05 5.50
N GLN A 73 -31.26 10.99 4.62
CA GLN A 73 -32.17 11.72 3.72
C GLN A 73 -31.44 12.70 2.80
N GLU A 74 -32.05 12.90 1.64
CA GLU A 74 -31.75 13.88 0.58
C GLU A 74 -31.57 15.34 1.06
N ASN A 75 -30.70 16.10 0.47
CA ASN A 75 -31.01 17.10 -0.55
C ASN A 75 -29.95 18.22 -0.67
N THR A 76 -29.73 18.62 -1.94
CA THR A 76 -29.36 19.93 -2.47
C THR A 76 -27.95 20.50 -2.28
N GLN A 77 -27.25 20.48 -3.43
CA GLN A 77 -26.46 21.57 -4.02
C GLN A 77 -25.61 22.45 -3.09
N GLN A 78 -24.31 22.36 -3.23
CA GLN A 78 -23.47 23.45 -3.71
C GLN A 78 -22.00 23.07 -3.69
N SER A 79 -21.34 23.31 -4.82
CA SER A 79 -19.90 23.30 -4.97
C SER A 79 -19.23 24.13 -3.87
N SER A 80 -18.48 23.45 -3.00
CA SER A 80 -17.45 24.09 -2.21
C SER A 80 -16.31 23.12 -2.01
N CYS A 81 -15.14 23.48 -2.49
CA CYS A 81 -13.89 22.83 -2.15
C CYS A 81 -13.81 22.61 -0.64
N PRO A 82 -13.39 21.44 -0.15
CA PRO A 82 -13.15 21.26 1.28
C PRO A 82 -12.05 22.26 1.70
N SER A 83 -12.34 23.00 2.77
CA SER A 83 -11.38 23.88 3.43
C SER A 83 -10.08 23.15 3.75
N PRO A 84 -8.94 23.82 3.64
CA PRO A 84 -7.66 23.20 3.96
C PRO A 84 -7.63 22.83 5.44
N LEU A 85 -7.36 21.54 5.70
CA LEU A 85 -6.98 21.03 7.00
C LEU A 85 -5.93 21.91 7.64
N ALA A 86 -6.08 22.19 8.94
CA ALA A 86 -5.14 22.99 9.70
C ALA A 86 -3.69 22.52 9.49
N PRO A 87 -2.78 23.40 9.12
CA PRO A 87 -1.45 23.00 8.70
C PRO A 87 -0.62 22.54 9.90
N CYS A 88 -0.25 21.26 9.91
CA CYS A 88 0.92 20.87 10.68
C CYS A 88 2.16 21.43 9.97
N PRO A 89 2.99 22.27 10.60
CA PRO A 89 4.06 23.04 9.92
C PRO A 89 5.10 22.18 9.19
N ALA A 90 5.23 20.91 9.58
CA ALA A 90 6.19 19.98 8.99
C ALA A 90 5.73 19.32 7.69
N ILE A 91 4.42 19.34 7.38
CA ILE A 91 3.86 18.61 6.24
C ILE A 91 3.99 19.40 4.93
N ASN A 92 4.07 20.72 5.01
CA ASN A 92 4.09 21.58 3.82
C ASN A 92 5.29 21.32 2.89
N GLU A 93 6.45 21.00 3.44
CA GLU A 93 7.67 20.71 2.67
C GLU A 93 7.86 19.18 2.53
N ALA A 94 6.89 18.51 1.91
CA ALA A 94 6.88 17.08 1.70
C ALA A 94 6.18 16.72 0.40
N ILE A 95 6.36 15.48 -0.07
CA ILE A 95 5.56 14.90 -1.14
C ILE A 95 4.70 13.77 -0.61
N ALA A 96 3.51 13.62 -1.17
CA ALA A 96 2.65 12.46 -1.00
C ALA A 96 2.68 11.63 -2.28
N VAL A 97 2.69 10.32 -2.14
CA VAL A 97 2.67 9.40 -3.28
C VAL A 97 1.59 8.34 -3.05
N ASP A 98 0.93 7.95 -4.13
CA ASP A 98 -0.13 6.94 -4.11
C ASP A 98 -0.25 6.28 -5.47
N ALA A 99 -0.93 5.12 -5.50
CA ALA A 99 -1.26 4.38 -6.71
C ALA A 99 -2.75 4.04 -6.75
N ALA A 100 -3.25 3.82 -7.95
CA ALA A 100 -4.58 3.29 -8.19
C ALA A 100 -4.52 2.15 -9.19
N CYS A 101 -5.33 1.13 -8.97
CA CYS A 101 -5.43 -0.01 -9.88
C CYS A 101 -6.91 -0.35 -10.15
N SER A 102 -7.29 -0.39 -11.40
CA SER A 102 -8.64 -0.80 -11.82
C SER A 102 -8.69 -2.31 -11.97
N GLY A 103 -8.86 -3.02 -10.84
CA GLY A 103 -8.68 -4.46 -10.69
C GLY A 103 -7.28 -4.81 -10.16
N ASN A 104 -7.12 -6.02 -9.61
CA ASN A 104 -5.83 -6.47 -9.06
C ASN A 104 -5.51 -7.92 -9.50
N PRO A 105 -4.74 -8.13 -10.62
CA PRO A 105 -4.11 -7.13 -11.49
C PRO A 105 -5.08 -6.39 -12.43
N GLY A 106 -4.69 -5.19 -12.86
CA GLY A 106 -5.50 -4.35 -13.74
C GLY A 106 -4.73 -3.17 -14.32
N LYS A 107 -5.45 -2.12 -14.73
CA LYS A 107 -4.83 -0.85 -15.15
C LYS A 107 -4.35 -0.11 -13.92
N MET A 108 -3.06 -0.13 -13.69
CA MET A 108 -2.37 0.50 -12.57
C MET A 108 -1.72 1.80 -13.03
N GLU A 109 -1.83 2.81 -12.21
CA GLU A 109 -1.14 4.09 -12.35
C GLU A 109 -0.72 4.59 -10.97
N TYR A 110 0.29 5.45 -10.93
CA TYR A 110 0.72 6.09 -9.69
C TYR A 110 1.14 7.53 -9.92
N ARG A 111 1.08 8.33 -8.86
CA ARG A 111 1.48 9.73 -8.91
C ARG A 111 2.13 10.22 -7.63
N GLY A 112 2.78 11.37 -7.72
CA GLY A 112 3.29 12.11 -6.59
C GLY A 112 2.79 13.55 -6.61
N VAL A 113 2.43 14.07 -5.44
CA VAL A 113 1.89 15.40 -5.22
C VAL A 113 2.76 16.14 -4.21
N TYR A 114 3.11 17.39 -4.50
CA TYR A 114 3.79 18.27 -3.55
C TYR A 114 2.79 18.88 -2.59
N LEU A 115 2.89 18.56 -1.31
CA LEU A 115 1.83 18.85 -0.32
C LEU A 115 1.55 20.32 -0.15
N ARG A 116 2.56 21.19 -0.22
CA ARG A 116 2.39 22.63 -0.03
C ARG A 116 1.48 23.28 -1.06
N THR A 117 1.47 22.77 -2.29
CA THR A 117 0.72 23.40 -3.40
C THR A 117 -0.39 22.51 -3.93
N GLY A 118 -0.47 21.24 -3.52
CA GLY A 118 -1.35 20.23 -4.10
C GLY A 118 -1.01 19.88 -5.56
N LYS A 119 0.13 20.34 -6.07
CA LYS A 119 0.51 20.14 -7.48
C LYS A 119 1.06 18.74 -7.68
N GLU A 120 0.52 18.03 -8.69
CA GLU A 120 1.11 16.80 -9.20
C GLU A 120 2.51 17.07 -9.76
N ILE A 121 3.50 16.32 -9.30
CA ILE A 121 4.91 16.49 -9.67
C ILE A 121 5.42 15.36 -10.57
N PHE A 122 4.76 14.24 -10.56
CA PHE A 122 4.93 13.14 -11.50
C PHE A 122 3.69 12.26 -11.55
N HIS A 123 3.50 11.59 -12.67
CA HIS A 123 2.48 10.59 -12.91
C HIS A 123 3.02 9.51 -13.87
N TYR A 124 2.62 8.28 -13.67
CA TYR A 124 2.96 7.16 -14.54
C TYR A 124 1.79 6.19 -14.67
N GLY A 125 1.58 5.70 -15.86
CA GLY A 125 0.50 4.78 -16.20
C GLY A 125 -0.55 5.40 -17.12
N PRO A 126 -1.68 4.69 -17.38
CA PRO A 126 -1.99 3.36 -16.87
C PRO A 126 -1.20 2.23 -17.56
N VAL A 127 -0.74 1.26 -16.79
CA VAL A 127 -0.09 0.03 -17.26
C VAL A 127 -0.71 -1.18 -16.59
N TRP A 128 -0.51 -2.37 -17.14
CA TRP A 128 -0.98 -3.60 -16.51
C TRP A 128 -0.13 -3.96 -15.29
N GLY A 129 -0.75 -3.99 -14.09
CA GLY A 129 -0.04 -4.23 -12.84
C GLY A 129 -0.96 -4.42 -11.66
N THR A 130 -0.41 -4.32 -10.46
CA THR A 130 -1.13 -4.36 -9.19
C THR A 130 -0.96 -3.06 -8.42
N ASN A 131 -1.88 -2.77 -7.48
CA ASN A 131 -1.80 -1.55 -6.66
C ASN A 131 -0.48 -1.47 -5.90
N ASN A 132 -0.10 -2.56 -5.22
CA ASN A 132 1.13 -2.62 -4.41
C ASN A 132 2.40 -2.32 -5.22
N ILE A 133 2.48 -2.80 -6.48
CA ILE A 133 3.59 -2.46 -7.37
C ILE A 133 3.60 -0.97 -7.67
N GLY A 134 2.43 -0.39 -7.95
CA GLY A 134 2.29 1.04 -8.20
C GLY A 134 2.78 1.88 -7.04
N GLU A 135 2.37 1.55 -5.83
CA GLU A 135 2.77 2.23 -4.59
C GLU A 135 4.28 2.13 -4.34
N PHE A 136 4.86 0.93 -4.53
CA PHE A 136 6.32 0.74 -4.45
C PHE A 136 7.06 1.63 -5.45
N LEU A 137 6.63 1.62 -6.72
CA LEU A 137 7.24 2.43 -7.76
C LEU A 137 7.05 3.93 -7.52
N ALA A 138 5.92 4.35 -6.96
CA ALA A 138 5.65 5.73 -6.60
C ALA A 138 6.65 6.26 -5.56
N ILE A 139 6.93 5.48 -4.51
CA ILE A 139 7.93 5.85 -3.50
C ILE A 139 9.33 5.94 -4.12
N VAL A 140 9.74 4.94 -4.91
CA VAL A 140 11.07 4.94 -5.55
C VAL A 140 11.23 6.10 -6.54
N HIS A 141 10.17 6.40 -7.31
CA HIS A 141 10.15 7.56 -8.21
C HIS A 141 10.31 8.87 -7.43
N GLY A 142 9.59 9.02 -6.32
CA GLY A 142 9.71 10.15 -5.43
C GLY A 142 11.15 10.31 -4.88
N LEU A 143 11.76 9.24 -4.39
CA LEU A 143 13.14 9.23 -3.90
C LEU A 143 14.14 9.65 -4.99
N ALA A 144 13.98 9.10 -6.20
CA ALA A 144 14.84 9.43 -7.33
C ALA A 144 14.71 10.90 -7.75
N LEU A 145 13.47 11.41 -7.80
CA LEU A 145 13.19 12.81 -8.11
C LEU A 145 13.77 13.76 -7.08
N LEU A 146 13.57 13.48 -5.78
CA LEU A 146 14.12 14.30 -4.68
C LEU A 146 15.63 14.31 -4.69
N LYS A 147 16.27 13.16 -4.95
CA LYS A 147 17.72 13.07 -5.10
C LYS A 147 18.22 13.93 -6.27
N GLN A 148 17.57 13.86 -7.43
CA GLN A 148 17.91 14.68 -8.60
C GLN A 148 17.79 16.18 -8.32
N LYS A 149 16.83 16.57 -7.47
CA LYS A 149 16.61 17.97 -7.07
C LYS A 149 17.49 18.41 -5.89
N GLY A 150 18.32 17.54 -5.31
CA GLY A 150 19.14 17.85 -4.14
C GLY A 150 18.35 17.96 -2.83
N LEU A 151 17.11 17.48 -2.79
CA LEU A 151 16.19 17.57 -1.64
C LEU A 151 16.29 16.29 -0.77
N HIS A 152 17.47 16.07 -0.19
CA HIS A 152 17.84 14.81 0.46
C HIS A 152 17.13 14.52 1.80
N THR A 153 16.49 15.53 2.41
CA THR A 153 15.81 15.40 3.71
C THR A 153 14.31 15.59 3.62
N MET A 154 13.77 15.88 2.43
CA MET A 154 12.35 16.09 2.24
C MET A 154 11.58 14.77 2.44
N PRO A 155 10.55 14.74 3.32
CA PRO A 155 9.76 13.56 3.58
C PRO A 155 8.91 13.11 2.38
N ILE A 156 8.71 11.80 2.30
CA ILE A 156 7.75 11.15 1.38
C ILE A 156 6.68 10.48 2.22
N TYR A 157 5.43 10.85 2.00
CA TYR A 157 4.28 10.21 2.62
C TYR A 157 3.67 9.20 1.67
N SER A 158 3.36 8.01 2.20
CA SER A 158 2.59 6.96 1.51
C SER A 158 1.70 6.27 2.53
N ASP A 159 0.51 5.88 2.15
CA ASP A 159 -0.41 5.12 2.99
C ASP A 159 -0.18 3.60 2.91
N SER A 160 0.68 3.14 2.01
CA SER A 160 1.03 1.73 1.84
C SER A 160 2.18 1.30 2.74
N VAL A 161 1.88 0.48 3.73
CA VAL A 161 2.90 -0.15 4.59
C VAL A 161 3.76 -1.13 3.79
N ASN A 162 3.15 -1.88 2.86
CA ASN A 162 3.85 -2.86 2.04
C ASN A 162 4.88 -2.24 1.12
N ALA A 163 4.49 -1.18 0.43
CA ALA A 163 5.41 -0.43 -0.42
C ALA A 163 6.62 0.09 0.37
N GLN A 164 6.40 0.60 1.59
CA GLN A 164 7.46 1.06 2.47
C GLN A 164 8.40 -0.09 2.86
N LEU A 165 7.86 -1.27 3.22
CA LEU A 165 8.65 -2.46 3.55
C LEU A 165 9.48 -2.94 2.34
N TRP A 166 8.89 -2.95 1.14
CA TRP A 166 9.59 -3.35 -0.08
C TRP A 166 10.73 -2.39 -0.43
N VAL A 167 10.54 -1.09 -0.19
CA VAL A 167 11.61 -0.10 -0.36
C VAL A 167 12.74 -0.32 0.66
N GLN A 168 12.43 -0.59 1.93
CA GLN A 168 13.42 -0.92 2.96
C GLN A 168 14.22 -2.18 2.59
N ARG A 169 13.55 -3.21 2.09
CA ARG A 169 14.16 -4.47 1.64
C ARG A 169 14.86 -4.34 0.29
N LYS A 170 14.68 -3.22 -0.40
CA LYS A 170 15.17 -2.96 -1.77
C LYS A 170 14.71 -4.03 -2.77
N LYS A 171 13.51 -4.58 -2.53
CA LYS A 171 12.95 -5.68 -3.31
C LYS A 171 11.43 -5.57 -3.37
N CYS A 172 10.89 -5.54 -4.60
CA CYS A 172 9.46 -5.64 -4.86
C CYS A 172 9.06 -7.11 -4.77
N LYS A 173 8.27 -7.46 -3.76
CA LYS A 173 7.80 -8.84 -3.54
C LYS A 173 6.40 -9.00 -4.10
N THR A 174 6.30 -9.17 -5.41
CA THR A 174 5.02 -9.35 -6.11
C THR A 174 4.83 -10.78 -6.59
N THR A 175 3.58 -11.25 -6.59
CA THR A 175 3.13 -12.53 -7.16
C THR A 175 2.57 -12.37 -8.58
N LEU A 176 2.59 -11.14 -9.15
CA LEU A 176 2.16 -10.91 -10.52
C LEU A 176 2.96 -11.80 -11.48
N GLU A 177 2.29 -12.55 -12.33
CA GLU A 177 2.95 -13.40 -13.31
C GLU A 177 3.70 -12.55 -14.34
N ARG A 178 4.97 -12.92 -14.60
CA ARG A 178 5.79 -12.29 -15.65
C ARG A 178 5.41 -12.86 -17.00
N ASN A 179 4.79 -12.04 -17.85
CA ASN A 179 4.35 -12.37 -19.19
C ASN A 179 4.46 -11.14 -20.10
N GLU A 180 4.08 -11.27 -21.37
CA GLU A 180 4.19 -10.17 -22.35
C GLU A 180 3.50 -8.88 -21.91
N LYS A 181 2.37 -8.98 -21.15
CA LYS A 181 1.63 -7.79 -20.68
C LYS A 181 2.33 -7.10 -19.51
N SER A 182 3.03 -7.86 -18.68
CA SER A 182 3.71 -7.36 -17.47
C SER A 182 5.21 -7.12 -17.66
N GLU A 183 5.79 -7.52 -18.80
CA GLU A 183 7.24 -7.44 -19.03
C GLU A 183 7.79 -6.01 -18.88
N ALA A 184 7.12 -5.02 -19.47
CA ALA A 184 7.52 -3.62 -19.32
C ALA A 184 7.50 -3.14 -17.86
N LEU A 185 6.53 -3.62 -17.09
CA LEU A 185 6.44 -3.32 -15.66
C LEU A 185 7.57 -4.01 -14.88
N TYR A 186 7.90 -5.26 -15.19
CA TYR A 186 9.03 -5.95 -14.58
C TYR A 186 10.38 -5.27 -14.84
N GLN A 187 10.60 -4.76 -16.04
CA GLN A 187 11.78 -3.96 -16.34
C GLN A 187 11.83 -2.68 -15.49
N LEU A 188 10.67 -2.06 -15.24
CA LEU A 188 10.58 -0.90 -14.36
C LEU A 188 10.86 -1.25 -12.90
N ILE A 189 10.33 -2.38 -12.41
CA ILE A 189 10.61 -2.92 -11.07
C ILE A 189 12.12 -3.18 -10.90
N GLU A 190 12.74 -3.88 -11.85
CA GLU A 190 14.18 -4.18 -11.82
C GLU A 190 15.01 -2.90 -11.80
N ARG A 191 14.62 -1.89 -12.58
CA ARG A 191 15.27 -0.58 -12.56
C ARG A 191 15.12 0.12 -11.21
N ALA A 192 13.94 0.06 -10.60
CA ALA A 192 13.69 0.63 -9.27
C ALA A 192 14.50 -0.08 -8.18
N GLU A 193 14.54 -1.41 -8.17
CA GLU A 193 15.36 -2.20 -7.25
C GLU A 193 16.86 -1.90 -7.40
N ASN A 194 17.34 -1.83 -8.63
CA ASN A 194 18.72 -1.47 -8.93
C ASN A 194 19.05 -0.05 -8.47
N TRP A 195 18.11 0.88 -8.63
CA TRP A 195 18.28 2.24 -8.11
C TRP A 195 18.43 2.24 -6.58
N LEU A 196 17.57 1.52 -5.86
CA LEU A 196 17.62 1.40 -4.40
C LEU A 196 18.91 0.73 -3.91
N LYS A 197 19.46 -0.23 -4.65
CA LYS A 197 20.73 -0.89 -4.31
C LYS A 197 21.93 0.03 -4.48
N ASN A 198 21.92 0.84 -5.53
CA ASN A 198 23.07 1.67 -5.92
C ASN A 198 23.00 3.11 -5.38
N ASN A 199 21.91 3.50 -4.74
CA ASN A 199 21.72 4.84 -4.23
C ASN A 199 21.37 4.82 -2.73
N ALA A 200 22.13 5.57 -1.95
CA ALA A 200 21.71 5.93 -0.61
C ALA A 200 20.73 7.11 -0.66
N TYR A 201 19.77 7.11 0.22
CA TYR A 201 18.82 8.21 0.43
C TYR A 201 18.67 8.48 1.93
N GLN A 202 18.38 9.72 2.30
CA GLN A 202 18.15 10.16 3.68
C GLN A 202 16.69 10.63 3.89
N ASN A 203 15.92 10.65 2.82
CA ASN A 203 14.53 11.07 2.82
C ASN A 203 13.72 10.16 3.75
N PRO A 204 13.04 10.69 4.79
CA PRO A 204 12.12 9.90 5.59
C PRO A 204 10.94 9.43 4.75
N ILE A 205 10.61 8.14 4.85
CA ILE A 205 9.39 7.58 4.27
C ILE A 205 8.43 7.37 5.44
N ILE A 206 7.30 8.06 5.41
CA ILE A 206 6.39 8.19 6.54
C ILE A 206 5.01 7.68 6.13
N LYS A 207 4.40 6.88 6.99
CA LYS A 207 3.02 6.42 6.83
C LYS A 207 2.06 7.61 6.92
N TRP A 208 1.21 7.79 5.90
CA TRP A 208 0.12 8.75 5.94
C TRP A 208 -0.96 8.26 6.92
N PRO A 209 -1.34 9.06 7.93
CA PRO A 209 -2.36 8.68 8.90
C PRO A 209 -3.77 8.98 8.37
N THR A 210 -4.25 8.17 7.45
CA THR A 210 -5.54 8.36 6.75
C THR A 210 -6.71 8.58 7.71
N GLU A 211 -6.68 7.95 8.89
CA GLU A 211 -7.76 8.07 9.87
C GLU A 211 -7.83 9.44 10.54
N GLU A 212 -6.66 10.10 10.68
CA GLU A 212 -6.58 11.42 11.33
C GLU A 212 -6.68 12.56 10.31
N TRP A 213 -6.10 12.37 9.13
CA TRP A 213 -5.92 13.43 8.13
C TRP A 213 -6.78 13.24 6.88
N GLY A 214 -7.57 12.16 6.81
CA GLY A 214 -8.33 11.81 5.62
C GLY A 214 -7.46 11.22 4.51
N GLU A 215 -8.04 11.10 3.31
CA GLU A 215 -7.36 10.52 2.15
C GLU A 215 -6.07 11.27 1.82
N ILE A 216 -5.05 10.52 1.40
CA ILE A 216 -3.77 11.10 1.00
C ILE A 216 -3.96 12.02 -0.22
N PRO A 217 -3.34 13.20 -0.28
CA PRO A 217 -3.54 14.13 -1.41
C PRO A 217 -3.16 13.59 -2.79
N ALA A 218 -2.40 12.50 -2.83
CA ALA A 218 -2.08 11.77 -4.05
C ALA A 218 -3.17 10.75 -4.45
N ASP A 219 -4.21 10.50 -3.62
CA ASP A 219 -5.30 9.58 -3.93
C ASP A 219 -6.03 9.99 -5.22
N PHE A 220 -6.33 9.00 -6.07
CA PHE A 220 -6.97 9.21 -7.38
C PHE A 220 -8.48 9.47 -7.29
N GLY A 221 -9.07 9.44 -6.08
CA GLY A 221 -10.50 9.65 -5.87
C GLY A 221 -11.39 8.56 -6.47
N ARG A 222 -10.82 7.41 -6.81
CA ARG A 222 -11.57 6.25 -7.35
C ARG A 222 -12.02 5.39 -6.20
N LYS A 223 -13.17 5.71 -5.61
CA LYS A 223 -13.84 4.80 -4.68
C LYS A 223 -14.43 3.63 -5.47
N HIS A 224 -14.01 2.43 -5.14
CA HIS A 224 -14.57 1.18 -5.66
C HIS A 224 -15.76 0.74 -4.82
#